data_2f76205a84faaabd8f2548e5a9e0fbf8
#
_entry.id   2f76205a84faaabd8f2548e5a9e0fbf8
#
_cell.length_a   1.000
_cell.length_b   1.000
_cell.length_c   1.000
_cell.angle_alpha   90.00
_cell.angle_beta   90.00
_cell.angle_gamma   90.00
#
_symmetry.space_group_name_H-M   'P 1'
#
loop_
_entity.id
_entity.type
_entity.pdbx_description
1 polymer ?
#
loop_
_entity_poly.entity_id
_entity_poly.type
_entity_poly.pdbx_seq_one_letter_code
_entity_poly.pdbx_strand_id
1 'polypeptide(L)'
;MKVTKAIINLSEDRTILELSQILAQFSSVVIVKKYEGAFYKEANLKSILGLISLRLKNGDQITIEGTGEDEEQAVQAVATFLSGGA
;
A
#
# COMPACT_ATOMS: atom_id res chain seq x y z
N MET A 1 6.62 12.66 -7.43
CA MET A 1 5.80 11.47 -7.11
C MET A 1 6.59 10.21 -7.39
N LYS A 2 6.59 9.28 -6.45
CA LYS A 2 7.21 7.97 -6.61
C LYS A 2 6.15 6.93 -6.88
N VAL A 3 6.35 6.09 -7.89
CA VAL A 3 5.42 5.02 -8.27
C VAL A 3 6.16 3.69 -8.29
N THR A 4 5.57 2.67 -7.68
CA THR A 4 6.14 1.33 -7.64
C THR A 4 5.03 0.30 -7.78
N LYS A 5 5.31 -0.78 -8.49
CA LYS A 5 4.39 -1.93 -8.60
C LYS A 5 4.81 -3.00 -7.61
N ALA A 6 3.83 -3.71 -7.08
CA ALA A 6 4.09 -4.79 -6.14
C ALA A 6 3.02 -5.87 -6.27
N ILE A 7 3.34 -7.06 -5.79
CA ILE A 7 2.39 -8.17 -5.70
C ILE A 7 2.16 -8.44 -4.22
N ILE A 8 0.91 -8.49 -3.82
CA ILE A 8 0.53 -8.72 -2.42
C ILE A 8 0.97 -10.12 -1.99
N ASN A 9 1.69 -10.17 -0.89
CA ASN A 9 2.10 -11.40 -0.24
C ASN A 9 2.19 -11.17 1.26
N LEU A 10 1.05 -11.27 1.92
CA LEU A 10 0.95 -11.01 3.36
C LEU A 10 0.70 -12.31 4.10
N SER A 11 1.44 -12.53 5.18
CA SER A 11 1.18 -13.64 6.08
C SER A 11 0.00 -13.30 6.99
N GLU A 12 -0.62 -14.33 7.56
CA GLU A 12 -1.84 -14.17 8.38
C GLU A 12 -1.61 -13.32 9.63
N ASP A 13 -0.37 -13.24 10.12
CA ASP A 13 -0.04 -12.45 11.29
C ASP A 13 0.23 -10.97 10.99
N ARG A 14 0.22 -10.59 9.71
CA ARG A 14 0.34 -9.18 9.31
C ARG A 14 -1.02 -8.52 9.31
N THR A 15 -1.08 -7.29 9.81
CA THR A 15 -2.35 -6.58 9.97
C THR A 15 -2.31 -5.21 9.32
N ILE A 16 -3.51 -4.71 8.99
CA ILE A 16 -3.69 -3.33 8.52
C ILE A 16 -3.19 -2.34 9.57
N LEU A 17 -3.30 -2.69 10.85
CA LEU A 17 -2.82 -1.84 11.93
C LEU A 17 -1.31 -1.64 11.85
N GLU A 18 -0.54 -2.69 11.54
CA GLU A 18 0.90 -2.57 11.33
C GLU A 18 1.22 -1.61 10.18
N LEU A 19 0.48 -1.71 9.09
CA LEU A 19 0.67 -0.82 7.95
C LEU A 19 0.38 0.63 8.33
N SER A 20 -0.67 0.85 9.11
CA SER A 20 -1.01 2.18 9.62
C SER A 20 0.11 2.76 10.48
N GLN A 21 0.74 1.93 11.31
CA GLN A 21 1.86 2.35 12.15
C GLN A 21 3.09 2.71 11.32
N ILE A 22 3.35 1.95 10.26
CA ILE A 22 4.44 2.25 9.34
C ILE A 22 4.20 3.60 8.68
N LEU A 23 2.99 3.83 8.18
CA LEU A 23 2.64 5.07 7.50
C LEU A 23 2.68 6.29 8.40
N ALA A 24 2.44 6.12 9.69
CA ALA A 24 2.49 7.22 10.64
C ALA A 24 3.90 7.83 10.76
N GLN A 25 4.92 7.13 10.32
CA GLN A 25 6.31 7.62 10.34
C GLN A 25 6.64 8.56 9.18
N PHE A 26 5.76 8.65 8.19
CA PHE A 26 6.02 9.41 6.98
C PHE A 26 5.00 10.54 6.82
N SER A 27 5.45 11.63 6.22
CA SER A 27 4.59 12.77 5.91
C SER A 27 3.92 12.65 4.54
N SER A 28 4.45 11.79 3.68
CA SER A 28 3.94 11.63 2.32
C SER A 28 2.55 11.03 2.29
N VAL A 29 1.80 11.40 1.25
CA VAL A 29 0.53 10.76 0.93
C VAL A 29 0.84 9.53 0.09
N VAL A 30 0.33 8.37 0.49
CA VAL A 30 0.52 7.12 -0.25
C VAL A 30 -0.84 6.57 -0.67
N ILE A 31 -0.96 6.29 -1.95
CA ILE A 31 -2.18 5.74 -2.54
C ILE A 31 -1.85 4.37 -3.14
N VAL A 32 -2.70 3.39 -2.88
CA VAL A 32 -2.60 2.07 -3.49
C VAL A 32 -3.73 1.91 -4.50
N LYS A 33 -3.38 1.47 -5.70
CA LYS A 33 -4.33 1.17 -6.76
C LYS A 33 -4.33 -0.32 -7.04
N LYS A 34 -5.51 -0.90 -7.07
CA LYS A 34 -5.73 -2.30 -7.44
C LYS A 34 -6.54 -2.34 -8.71
N TYR A 35 -6.04 -3.04 -9.72
CA TYR A 35 -6.70 -3.13 -11.02
C TYR A 35 -7.56 -4.39 -11.09
N GLU A 36 -8.81 -4.24 -11.54
CA GLU A 36 -9.76 -5.33 -11.72
C GLU A 36 -10.31 -5.24 -13.15
N GLY A 37 -9.66 -5.91 -14.11
CA GLY A 37 -10.03 -5.82 -15.51
C GLY A 37 -9.87 -4.39 -16.05
N ALA A 38 -10.94 -3.83 -16.60
CA ALA A 38 -10.95 -2.47 -17.15
C ALA A 38 -11.12 -1.39 -16.07
N PHE A 39 -11.37 -1.79 -14.82
CA PHE A 39 -11.61 -0.86 -13.72
C PHE A 39 -10.49 -0.95 -12.71
N TYR A 40 -10.35 0.12 -11.93
CA TYR A 40 -9.44 0.08 -10.79
C TYR A 40 -10.10 0.72 -9.59
N LYS A 41 -9.63 0.29 -8.42
CA LYS A 41 -10.00 0.89 -7.15
C LYS A 41 -8.74 1.47 -6.52
N GLU A 42 -8.89 2.59 -5.83
CA GLU A 42 -7.77 3.18 -5.14
C GLU A 42 -8.15 3.55 -3.71
N ALA A 43 -7.14 3.58 -2.84
CA ALA A 43 -7.33 4.00 -1.48
C ALA A 43 -6.12 4.79 -1.01
N ASN A 44 -6.38 5.86 -0.27
CA ASN A 44 -5.35 6.56 0.47
C ASN A 44 -5.05 5.74 1.72
N LEU A 45 -3.79 5.37 1.90
CA LEU A 45 -3.40 4.47 3.00
C LEU A 45 -3.58 5.08 4.38
N LYS A 46 -3.81 6.38 4.48
CA LYS A 46 -4.18 7.02 5.75
C LYS A 46 -5.63 6.73 6.14
N SER A 47 -6.42 6.15 5.23
CA SER A 47 -7.80 5.75 5.49
C SER A 47 -7.87 4.23 5.65
N ILE A 48 -8.09 3.77 6.86
CA ILE A 48 -8.24 2.34 7.14
C ILE A 48 -9.46 1.77 6.39
N LEU A 49 -10.55 2.53 6.34
CA LEU A 49 -11.76 2.09 5.62
C LEU A 49 -11.49 1.91 4.14
N GLY A 50 -10.70 2.80 3.54
CA GLY A 50 -10.31 2.68 2.14
C GLY A 50 -9.51 1.42 1.89
N LEU A 51 -8.56 1.10 2.76
CA LEU A 51 -7.76 -0.13 2.66
C LEU A 51 -8.64 -1.37 2.73
N ILE A 52 -9.58 -1.41 3.66
CA ILE A 52 -10.49 -2.54 3.80
C ILE A 52 -11.32 -2.71 2.53
N SER A 53 -11.76 -1.61 1.93
CA SER A 53 -12.57 -1.62 0.71
C SER A 53 -11.84 -2.20 -0.49
N LEU A 54 -10.51 -2.11 -0.52
CA LEU A 54 -9.72 -2.66 -1.63
C LEU A 54 -9.74 -4.18 -1.67
N ARG A 55 -9.99 -4.84 -0.54
CA ARG A 55 -10.01 -6.30 -0.44
C ARG A 55 -8.75 -6.93 -1.03
N LEU A 56 -7.60 -6.47 -0.57
CA LEU A 56 -6.31 -6.97 -1.04
C LEU A 56 -6.14 -8.45 -0.66
N LYS A 57 -5.71 -9.25 -1.65
CA LYS A 57 -5.48 -10.69 -1.49
C LYS A 57 -4.08 -11.03 -1.99
N ASN A 58 -3.50 -12.07 -1.45
CA ASN A 58 -2.21 -12.56 -1.92
C ASN A 58 -2.30 -12.89 -3.42
N GLY A 59 -1.32 -12.42 -4.17
CA GLY A 59 -1.29 -12.55 -5.62
C GLY A 59 -1.83 -11.33 -6.37
N ASP A 60 -2.52 -10.42 -5.70
CA ASP A 60 -3.02 -9.21 -6.35
C ASP A 60 -1.85 -8.31 -6.77
N GLN A 61 -1.96 -7.78 -7.99
CA GLN A 61 -1.02 -6.78 -8.47
C GLN A 61 -1.54 -5.40 -8.13
N ILE A 62 -0.66 -4.60 -7.54
CA ILE A 62 -1.01 -3.24 -7.13
C ILE A 62 0.04 -2.25 -7.62
N THR A 63 -0.37 -0.99 -7.68
CA THR A 63 0.51 0.14 -7.90
C THR A 63 0.47 1.03 -6.66
N ILE A 64 1.65 1.41 -6.18
CA ILE A 64 1.79 2.26 -4.99
C ILE A 64 2.32 3.60 -5.45
N GLU A 65 1.61 4.68 -5.13
CA GLU A 65 1.99 6.04 -5.49
C GLU A 65 2.17 6.88 -4.24
N GLY A 66 3.34 7.46 -4.09
CA GLY A 66 3.65 8.33 -2.96
C GLY A 66 4.00 9.74 -3.41
N THR A 67 3.55 10.74 -2.67
CA THR A 67 3.83 12.15 -2.94
C THR A 67 4.16 12.86 -1.63
N GLY A 68 5.34 13.48 -1.57
CA GLY A 68 5.79 14.21 -0.40
C GLY A 68 7.30 14.20 -0.28
N GLU A 69 7.81 14.81 0.79
CA GLU A 69 9.26 14.93 0.98
C GLU A 69 9.95 13.59 1.17
N ASP A 70 9.29 12.63 1.83
CA ASP A 70 9.83 11.31 2.12
C ASP A 70 9.17 10.23 1.25
N GLU A 71 8.72 10.60 0.05
CA GLU A 71 7.94 9.70 -0.80
C GLU A 71 8.68 8.41 -1.16
N GLU A 72 9.98 8.48 -1.39
CA GLU A 72 10.74 7.27 -1.74
C GLU A 72 10.77 6.28 -0.57
N GLN A 73 11.06 6.76 0.62
CA GLN A 73 11.09 5.92 1.81
C GLN A 73 9.69 5.38 2.14
N ALA A 74 8.67 6.22 2.01
CA ALA A 74 7.30 5.82 2.29
C ALA A 74 6.82 4.71 1.34
N VAL A 75 7.02 4.90 0.03
CA VAL A 75 6.63 3.91 -0.97
C VAL A 75 7.42 2.61 -0.77
N GLN A 76 8.71 2.71 -0.50
CA GLN A 76 9.53 1.52 -0.27
C GLN A 76 9.06 0.74 0.95
N ALA A 77 8.75 1.42 2.05
CA ALA A 77 8.27 0.77 3.26
C ALA A 77 6.93 0.06 3.03
N VAL A 78 6.02 0.69 2.30
CA VAL A 78 4.73 0.09 1.95
C VAL A 78 4.91 -1.10 1.03
N ALA A 79 5.74 -0.96 0.00
CA ALA A 79 5.99 -2.05 -0.94
C ALA A 79 6.60 -3.26 -0.25
N THR A 80 7.56 -3.04 0.64
CA THR A 80 8.20 -4.10 1.40
C THR A 80 7.19 -4.82 2.29
N PHE A 81 6.36 -4.07 3.00
CA PHE A 81 5.34 -4.65 3.86
C PHE A 81 4.35 -5.50 3.07
N LEU A 82 3.81 -4.94 1.98
CA LEU A 82 2.75 -5.60 1.21
C LEU A 82 3.25 -6.78 0.39
N SER A 83 4.53 -6.79 0.01
CA SER A 83 5.11 -7.89 -0.76
C SER A 83 5.70 -9.00 0.11
N GLY A 84 5.56 -8.90 1.41
CA GLY A 84 6.03 -9.94 2.34
C GLY A 84 7.49 -9.80 2.73
N GLY A 85 8.11 -8.68 2.42
CA GLY A 85 9.46 -8.39 2.87
C GLY A 85 9.50 -8.13 4.37
N ALA A 86 10.65 -8.40 4.96
CA ALA A 86 10.86 -8.21 6.40
C ALA A 86 11.03 -6.73 6.75
#